data_09f8ec01db6e3670d0341eeeb844bddd
#
_entry.id   09f8ec01db6e3670d0341eeeb844bddd
#
_cell.length_a   1.000
_cell.length_b   1.000
_cell.length_c   1.000
_cell.angle_alpha   90.00
_cell.angle_beta   90.00
_cell.angle_gamma   90.00
#
_symmetry.space_group_name_H-M   'P 1'
#
loop_
_entity.id
_entity.type
_entity.pdbx_description
1 polymer ?
#
loop_
_entity_poly.entity_id
_entity_poly.type
_entity_poly.pdbx_seq_one_letter_code
_entity_poly.pdbx_strand_id
1 'polypeptide(L)'
;MLDKDFYNKSSSDSLNWDPSWFGCEEFDYNLVKAVQEWQKAHGLTGDGLVGPMTYRRVWTERETNISDWMDSLPLQHHYKSGPKHIVHNGSFLPIEWEKVILWDEAGGYKSNDGCYTNYAGKPDRKPTMFVNHWDVCLSAESCAKVLNKRGISVHFLIDNDGTIFQMLDTQHKAWHAGIPRYEGGNSKGIGVEISNAYYLKYQDWYKQHGYGDRPIQEHGYVHGKTLDPFLDFYPVQLEALKALWKAVHIGIDIPLEYPRNSTENLETGVHKACERGKFKGFCNHYNFTRGKIDCAGLDLPKLLQEVKETPIYCLDK
;
A
#
# COMPACT_ATOMS: atom_id res chain seq x y z
N MET A 1 33.71 0.79 -4.39
CA MET A 1 32.69 1.58 -5.11
C MET A 1 31.66 0.60 -5.64
N LEU A 2 30.35 0.88 -5.52
CA LEU A 2 29.31 -0.03 -6.03
C LEU A 2 29.38 -0.05 -7.55
N ASP A 3 29.47 -1.25 -8.13
CA ASP A 3 29.35 -1.45 -9.58
C ASP A 3 27.87 -1.29 -9.96
N LYS A 4 27.54 -0.18 -10.60
CA LYS A 4 26.16 0.19 -10.93
C LYS A 4 25.62 -0.61 -12.10
N ASP A 5 26.47 -1.00 -13.04
CA ASP A 5 26.07 -1.78 -14.21
C ASP A 5 25.70 -3.18 -13.75
N PHE A 6 26.54 -3.79 -12.90
CA PHE A 6 26.25 -5.08 -12.28
C PHE A 6 24.98 -5.03 -11.41
N TYR A 7 24.80 -3.96 -10.61
CA TYR A 7 23.59 -3.80 -9.80
C TYR A 7 22.34 -3.74 -10.67
N ASN A 8 22.36 -2.89 -11.71
CA ASN A 8 21.21 -2.73 -12.61
C ASN A 8 20.89 -4.03 -13.35
N LYS A 9 21.89 -4.76 -13.80
CA LYS A 9 21.71 -6.08 -14.42
C LYS A 9 21.07 -7.08 -13.44
N SER A 10 21.58 -7.18 -12.24
CA SER A 10 21.00 -8.04 -11.19
C SER A 10 19.59 -7.65 -10.80
N SER A 11 19.30 -6.35 -10.74
CA SER A 11 17.95 -5.83 -10.52
C SER A 11 17.01 -6.18 -11.68
N SER A 12 17.47 -6.06 -12.92
CA SER A 12 16.74 -6.45 -14.11
C SER A 12 16.36 -7.94 -14.08
N ASP A 13 17.32 -8.80 -13.77
CA ASP A 13 17.08 -10.25 -13.68
C ASP A 13 16.02 -10.59 -12.62
N SER A 14 16.02 -9.89 -11.49
CA SER A 14 15.06 -10.14 -10.41
C SER A 14 13.69 -9.51 -10.62
N LEU A 15 13.64 -8.29 -11.16
CA LEU A 15 12.42 -7.49 -11.30
C LEU A 15 11.82 -7.53 -12.72
N ASN A 16 12.53 -8.14 -13.68
CA ASN A 16 12.11 -8.31 -15.07
C ASN A 16 11.84 -6.97 -15.79
N TRP A 17 12.80 -6.08 -15.74
CA TRP A 17 12.86 -4.87 -16.53
C TRP A 17 14.08 -4.93 -17.47
N ASP A 18 14.13 -4.11 -18.49
CA ASP A 18 15.25 -4.05 -19.42
C ASP A 18 15.67 -2.60 -19.72
N PRO A 19 16.87 -2.36 -20.27
CA PRO A 19 17.40 -1.04 -20.54
C PRO A 19 16.51 -0.15 -21.41
N SER A 20 15.68 -0.75 -22.27
CA SER A 20 14.76 0.00 -23.16
C SER A 20 13.73 0.81 -22.38
N TRP A 21 13.45 0.46 -21.12
CA TRP A 21 12.58 1.24 -20.23
C TRP A 21 13.12 2.66 -19.98
N PHE A 22 14.41 2.86 -20.18
CA PHE A 22 15.10 4.13 -20.06
C PHE A 22 15.70 4.62 -21.40
N GLY A 23 15.26 4.02 -22.52
CA GLY A 23 15.72 4.36 -23.86
C GLY A 23 17.15 3.89 -24.18
N CYS A 24 17.65 2.86 -23.49
CA CYS A 24 18.96 2.28 -23.68
C CYS A 24 18.86 0.83 -24.18
N GLU A 25 19.96 0.29 -24.74
CA GLU A 25 20.00 -1.09 -25.24
C GLU A 25 20.82 -2.01 -24.32
N GLU A 26 21.79 -1.48 -23.58
CA GLU A 26 22.76 -2.25 -22.82
C GLU A 26 22.87 -1.77 -21.35
N PHE A 27 23.43 -2.65 -20.50
CA PHE A 27 23.72 -2.34 -19.10
C PHE A 27 25.12 -1.69 -19.00
N ASP A 28 25.19 -0.38 -19.30
CA ASP A 28 26.41 0.38 -19.38
C ASP A 28 26.29 1.75 -18.67
N TYR A 29 27.34 2.55 -18.80
CA TYR A 29 27.38 3.90 -18.25
C TYR A 29 26.24 4.81 -18.79
N ASN A 30 25.79 4.62 -20.04
CA ASN A 30 24.70 5.41 -20.61
C ASN A 30 23.38 5.10 -19.93
N LEU A 31 23.11 3.83 -19.65
CA LEU A 31 21.95 3.42 -18.85
C LEU A 31 21.98 4.06 -17.44
N VAL A 32 23.12 4.01 -16.75
CA VAL A 32 23.26 4.64 -15.43
C VAL A 32 22.92 6.12 -15.49
N LYS A 33 23.38 6.83 -16.50
CA LYS A 33 23.05 8.24 -16.72
C LYS A 33 21.57 8.47 -17.01
N ALA A 34 20.99 7.68 -17.91
CA ALA A 34 19.58 7.79 -18.25
C ALA A 34 18.69 7.54 -17.01
N VAL A 35 19.03 6.53 -16.20
CA VAL A 35 18.34 6.27 -14.92
C VAL A 35 18.48 7.46 -13.96
N GLN A 36 19.68 8.07 -13.83
CA GLN A 36 19.88 9.26 -12.98
C GLN A 36 19.02 10.44 -13.40
N GLU A 37 18.96 10.71 -14.70
CA GLU A 37 18.16 11.80 -15.26
C GLU A 37 16.67 11.54 -15.04
N TRP A 38 16.22 10.31 -15.34
CA TRP A 38 14.84 9.90 -15.10
C TRP A 38 14.45 10.02 -13.62
N GLN A 39 15.29 9.55 -12.71
CA GLN A 39 15.07 9.64 -11.26
C GLN A 39 14.91 11.10 -10.81
N LYS A 40 15.79 12.00 -11.26
CA LYS A 40 15.72 13.44 -10.93
C LYS A 40 14.44 14.07 -11.46
N ALA A 41 14.04 13.76 -12.70
CA ALA A 41 12.80 14.23 -13.30
C ALA A 41 11.55 13.76 -12.54
N HIS A 42 11.66 12.67 -11.78
CA HIS A 42 10.58 12.08 -11.01
C HIS A 42 10.71 12.28 -9.48
N GLY A 43 11.53 13.27 -9.06
CA GLY A 43 11.68 13.63 -7.65
C GLY A 43 12.36 12.54 -6.78
N LEU A 44 13.14 11.65 -7.40
CA LEU A 44 13.96 10.66 -6.71
C LEU A 44 15.40 11.13 -6.58
N THR A 45 16.15 10.51 -5.67
CA THR A 45 17.61 10.65 -5.63
C THR A 45 18.20 10.06 -6.91
N GLY A 46 18.92 10.87 -7.69
CA GLY A 46 19.55 10.47 -8.95
C GLY A 46 20.81 9.64 -8.69
N ASP A 47 20.68 8.43 -8.14
CA ASP A 47 21.80 7.54 -7.85
C ASP A 47 22.16 6.62 -9.04
N GLY A 48 21.29 6.51 -10.03
CA GLY A 48 21.48 5.68 -11.23
C GLY A 48 21.23 4.20 -11.00
N LEU A 49 20.57 3.85 -9.92
CA LEU A 49 20.26 2.46 -9.55
C LEU A 49 18.75 2.20 -9.69
N VAL A 50 18.38 1.18 -10.44
CA VAL A 50 16.97 0.75 -10.55
C VAL A 50 16.65 -0.14 -9.35
N GLY A 51 16.56 0.49 -8.18
CA GLY A 51 16.09 -0.15 -6.96
C GLY A 51 14.55 -0.23 -6.88
N PRO A 52 14.00 -0.81 -5.79
CA PRO A 52 12.55 -1.03 -5.64
C PRO A 52 11.68 0.22 -5.80
N MET A 53 12.16 1.41 -5.41
CA MET A 53 11.43 2.67 -5.55
C MET A 53 11.40 3.14 -7.01
N THR A 54 12.57 3.09 -7.69
CA THR A 54 12.68 3.43 -9.11
C THR A 54 11.85 2.48 -9.94
N TYR A 55 11.94 1.17 -9.68
CA TYR A 55 11.16 0.14 -10.35
C TYR A 55 9.65 0.39 -10.26
N ARG A 56 9.11 0.62 -9.05
CA ARG A 56 7.67 0.89 -8.86
C ARG A 56 7.21 2.08 -9.69
N ARG A 57 7.97 3.17 -9.71
CA ARG A 57 7.59 4.39 -10.42
C ARG A 57 7.70 4.26 -11.94
N VAL A 58 8.75 3.64 -12.44
CA VAL A 58 8.85 3.40 -13.89
C VAL A 58 7.81 2.40 -14.37
N TRP A 59 7.44 1.43 -13.54
CA TRP A 59 6.32 0.53 -13.81
C TRP A 59 5.02 1.31 -14.02
N THR A 60 4.64 2.17 -13.08
CA THR A 60 3.42 3.01 -13.18
C THR A 60 3.46 3.93 -14.41
N GLU A 61 4.62 4.52 -14.71
CA GLU A 61 4.81 5.35 -15.91
C GLU A 61 4.56 4.54 -17.19
N ARG A 62 5.05 3.32 -17.24
CA ARG A 62 4.84 2.45 -18.40
C ARG A 62 3.40 2.00 -18.55
N GLU A 63 2.72 1.69 -17.46
CA GLU A 63 1.29 1.33 -17.49
C GLU A 63 0.43 2.42 -18.13
N THR A 64 0.76 3.69 -17.91
CA THR A 64 0.00 4.80 -18.54
C THR A 64 0.23 4.94 -20.04
N ASN A 65 1.31 4.37 -20.57
CA ASN A 65 1.72 4.52 -21.97
C ASN A 65 1.47 3.25 -22.82
N ILE A 66 1.09 2.12 -22.21
CA ILE A 66 0.80 0.87 -22.89
C ILE A 66 -0.71 0.71 -22.99
N SER A 67 -1.28 0.91 -24.18
CA SER A 67 -2.74 0.89 -24.44
C SER A 67 -3.41 -0.43 -24.09
N ASP A 68 -2.69 -1.53 -24.17
CA ASP A 68 -3.22 -2.89 -24.00
C ASP A 68 -2.85 -3.52 -22.65
N TRP A 69 -2.35 -2.71 -21.72
CA TRP A 69 -1.91 -3.21 -20.40
C TRP A 69 -3.06 -3.77 -19.56
N MET A 70 -4.25 -3.20 -19.74
CA MET A 70 -5.48 -3.66 -19.10
C MET A 70 -6.61 -3.59 -20.13
N ASP A 71 -7.14 -4.75 -20.51
CA ASP A 71 -8.15 -4.90 -21.57
C ASP A 71 -9.48 -4.21 -21.27
N SER A 72 -9.76 -3.89 -20.01
CA SER A 72 -10.98 -3.18 -19.59
C SER A 72 -10.80 -2.43 -18.29
N LEU A 73 -10.92 -1.09 -18.33
CA LEU A 73 -10.99 -0.25 -17.15
C LEU A 73 -12.27 0.62 -17.18
N PRO A 74 -12.89 0.91 -16.04
CA PRO A 74 -12.57 0.34 -14.71
C PRO A 74 -12.80 -1.17 -14.69
N LEU A 75 -11.97 -1.89 -13.95
CA LEU A 75 -12.11 -3.33 -13.79
C LEU A 75 -13.47 -3.67 -13.19
N GLN A 76 -14.21 -4.55 -13.87
CA GLN A 76 -15.46 -5.06 -13.31
C GLN A 76 -15.17 -6.28 -12.44
N HIS A 77 -15.26 -6.10 -11.13
CA HIS A 77 -15.08 -7.18 -10.19
C HIS A 77 -16.38 -7.95 -9.97
N HIS A 78 -16.28 -9.26 -9.87
CA HIS A 78 -17.41 -10.12 -9.57
C HIS A 78 -17.38 -10.50 -8.10
N TYR A 79 -18.41 -10.10 -7.35
CA TYR A 79 -18.51 -10.38 -5.93
C TYR A 79 -19.45 -11.56 -5.69
N LYS A 80 -19.06 -12.47 -4.79
CA LYS A 80 -20.01 -13.49 -4.30
C LYS A 80 -21.18 -12.81 -3.59
N SER A 81 -22.38 -13.32 -3.74
CA SER A 81 -23.53 -12.86 -2.96
C SER A 81 -23.45 -13.32 -1.49
N GLY A 82 -24.06 -12.58 -0.60
CA GLY A 82 -24.14 -12.90 0.84
C GLY A 82 -23.15 -12.14 1.71
N PRO A 83 -23.11 -12.46 3.03
CA PRO A 83 -22.26 -11.79 4.00
C PRO A 83 -20.79 -11.83 3.61
N LYS A 84 -20.09 -10.72 3.80
CA LYS A 84 -18.67 -10.60 3.50
C LYS A 84 -17.81 -10.81 4.73
N HIS A 85 -16.61 -11.29 4.50
CA HIS A 85 -15.66 -11.64 5.55
C HIS A 85 -14.25 -11.25 5.15
N ILE A 86 -13.43 -11.00 6.16
CA ILE A 86 -11.98 -11.06 6.07
C ILE A 86 -11.49 -12.29 6.84
N VAL A 87 -10.25 -12.71 6.63
CA VAL A 87 -9.70 -13.93 7.25
C VAL A 87 -8.62 -13.56 8.26
N HIS A 88 -8.73 -14.10 9.46
CA HIS A 88 -7.73 -14.03 10.51
C HIS A 88 -7.54 -15.39 11.16
N ASN A 89 -6.32 -15.92 11.15
CA ASN A 89 -5.98 -17.22 11.73
C ASN A 89 -6.93 -18.35 11.27
N GLY A 90 -7.23 -18.37 9.97
CA GLY A 90 -8.13 -19.35 9.35
C GLY A 90 -9.62 -19.16 9.68
N SER A 91 -9.99 -18.13 10.46
CA SER A 91 -11.37 -17.82 10.81
C SER A 91 -11.93 -16.68 9.98
N PHE A 92 -13.19 -16.76 9.62
CA PHE A 92 -13.90 -15.69 8.93
C PHE A 92 -14.40 -14.65 9.92
N LEU A 93 -13.97 -13.40 9.74
CA LEU A 93 -14.45 -12.25 10.52
C LEU A 93 -15.39 -11.40 9.63
N PRO A 94 -16.60 -11.08 10.10
CA PRO A 94 -17.56 -10.32 9.31
C PRO A 94 -17.06 -8.92 9.03
N ILE A 95 -17.35 -8.39 7.83
CA ILE A 95 -17.10 -7.01 7.42
C ILE A 95 -18.33 -6.41 6.78
N GLU A 96 -18.70 -5.22 7.20
CA GLU A 96 -19.83 -4.45 6.65
C GLU A 96 -19.41 -3.70 5.39
N TRP A 97 -19.04 -4.43 4.35
CA TRP A 97 -18.65 -3.91 3.04
C TRP A 97 -18.92 -4.94 1.96
N GLU A 98 -19.61 -4.57 0.91
CA GLU A 98 -20.05 -5.53 -0.11
C GLU A 98 -18.94 -5.95 -1.07
N LYS A 99 -17.98 -5.06 -1.31
CA LYS A 99 -16.92 -5.25 -2.30
C LYS A 99 -15.67 -5.86 -1.65
N VAL A 100 -15.73 -7.14 -1.30
CA VAL A 100 -14.60 -7.88 -0.72
C VAL A 100 -14.33 -9.13 -1.54
N ILE A 101 -13.05 -9.37 -1.87
CA ILE A 101 -12.58 -10.54 -2.61
C ILE A 101 -11.37 -11.11 -1.85
N LEU A 102 -11.43 -12.41 -1.54
CA LEU A 102 -10.35 -13.11 -0.87
C LEU A 102 -9.36 -13.69 -1.90
N TRP A 103 -8.14 -13.99 -1.46
CA TRP A 103 -7.04 -14.48 -2.32
C TRP A 103 -7.33 -15.79 -3.06
N ASP A 104 -8.27 -16.59 -2.59
CA ASP A 104 -8.68 -17.88 -3.18
C ASP A 104 -9.99 -17.78 -3.97
N GLU A 105 -10.57 -16.59 -4.09
CA GLU A 105 -11.77 -16.34 -4.88
C GLU A 105 -11.43 -15.97 -6.32
N ALA A 106 -12.39 -16.12 -7.22
CA ALA A 106 -12.26 -15.68 -8.61
C ALA A 106 -11.99 -14.16 -8.66
N GLY A 107 -10.92 -13.75 -9.34
CA GLY A 107 -10.47 -12.36 -9.39
C GLY A 107 -9.65 -11.91 -8.17
N GLY A 108 -9.42 -12.80 -7.19
CA GLY A 108 -8.59 -12.49 -6.03
C GLY A 108 -7.10 -12.44 -6.35
N TYR A 109 -6.36 -11.62 -5.60
CA TYR A 109 -4.91 -11.53 -5.68
C TYR A 109 -4.27 -12.18 -4.47
N LYS A 110 -3.26 -13.03 -4.71
CA LYS A 110 -2.54 -13.76 -3.66
C LYS A 110 -1.09 -13.27 -3.56
N SER A 111 -0.59 -13.14 -2.34
CA SER A 111 0.85 -13.00 -2.11
C SER A 111 1.58 -14.30 -2.44
N ASN A 112 2.67 -14.21 -3.21
CA ASN A 112 3.49 -15.37 -3.57
C ASN A 112 4.12 -15.99 -2.33
N ASP A 113 4.29 -17.31 -2.37
CA ASP A 113 5.06 -18.02 -1.35
C ASP A 113 6.50 -17.47 -1.30
N GLY A 114 7.02 -17.30 -0.08
CA GLY A 114 8.32 -16.67 0.14
C GLY A 114 8.30 -15.14 0.23
N CYS A 115 7.16 -14.48 -0.03
CA CYS A 115 7.01 -13.03 0.14
C CYS A 115 6.50 -12.62 1.52
N TYR A 116 6.27 -13.56 2.42
CA TYR A 116 5.78 -13.35 3.78
C TYR A 116 6.27 -14.46 4.71
N THR A 117 6.14 -14.27 6.03
CA THR A 117 6.41 -15.34 6.99
C THR A 117 5.11 -16.04 7.36
N ASN A 118 5.06 -17.34 7.10
CA ASN A 118 3.89 -18.16 7.42
C ASN A 118 3.79 -18.45 8.93
N TYR A 119 2.63 -18.12 9.52
CA TYR A 119 2.29 -18.36 10.92
C TYR A 119 1.10 -19.32 11.10
N ALA A 120 0.71 -20.08 10.05
CA ALA A 120 -0.33 -21.08 10.18
C ALA A 120 -0.03 -22.06 11.32
N GLY A 121 -1.00 -22.25 12.21
CA GLY A 121 -0.83 -23.10 13.39
C GLY A 121 0.17 -22.60 14.44
N LYS A 122 0.66 -21.36 14.33
CA LYS A 122 1.56 -20.75 15.32
C LYS A 122 0.84 -19.58 16.00
N PRO A 123 0.42 -19.73 17.28
CA PRO A 123 -0.37 -18.71 17.98
C PRO A 123 0.42 -17.47 18.39
N ASP A 124 1.74 -17.45 18.18
CA ASP A 124 2.62 -16.46 18.81
C ASP A 124 2.59 -15.07 18.17
N ARG A 125 2.04 -14.93 16.95
CA ARG A 125 1.87 -13.62 16.35
C ARG A 125 0.55 -13.01 16.77
N LYS A 126 0.62 -11.89 17.49
CA LYS A 126 -0.52 -11.05 17.84
C LYS A 126 -0.35 -9.68 17.18
N PRO A 127 -1.06 -9.40 16.08
CA PRO A 127 -1.09 -8.06 15.51
C PRO A 127 -1.64 -7.05 16.52
N THR A 128 -1.02 -5.89 16.59
CA THR A 128 -1.44 -4.79 17.48
C THR A 128 -1.56 -3.46 16.75
N MET A 129 -1.10 -3.41 15.50
CA MET A 129 -1.12 -2.21 14.67
C MET A 129 -1.80 -2.51 13.34
N PHE A 130 -2.45 -1.49 12.82
CA PHE A 130 -2.88 -1.44 11.41
C PHE A 130 -2.10 -0.32 10.72
N VAL A 131 -1.44 -0.64 9.61
CA VAL A 131 -0.53 0.28 8.91
C VAL A 131 -1.09 0.62 7.55
N ASN A 132 -1.33 1.90 7.32
CA ASN A 132 -1.83 2.41 6.04
C ASN A 132 -0.67 2.79 5.14
N HIS A 133 -0.81 2.44 3.85
CA HIS A 133 0.07 2.79 2.75
C HIS A 133 -0.74 3.30 1.57
N TRP A 134 -0.16 4.16 0.74
CA TRP A 134 -0.56 4.29 -0.66
C TRP A 134 0.43 3.56 -1.56
N ASP A 135 -0.06 2.94 -2.60
CA ASP A 135 0.72 1.98 -3.38
C ASP A 135 1.57 2.60 -4.50
N VAL A 136 1.33 3.87 -4.84
CA VAL A 136 1.92 4.55 -6.00
C VAL A 136 1.69 3.77 -7.32
N CYS A 137 0.62 2.99 -7.37
CA CYS A 137 0.18 2.24 -8.53
C CYS A 137 -1.17 2.80 -9.04
N LEU A 138 -1.55 2.41 -10.25
CA LEU A 138 -2.81 2.86 -10.85
C LEU A 138 -4.02 2.06 -10.35
N SER A 139 -3.80 0.81 -9.91
CA SER A 139 -4.85 -0.09 -9.44
C SER A 139 -4.32 -1.12 -8.44
N ALA A 140 -5.22 -1.80 -7.74
CA ALA A 140 -4.88 -2.91 -6.85
C ALA A 140 -4.23 -4.08 -7.61
N GLU A 141 -4.64 -4.36 -8.85
CA GLU A 141 -4.00 -5.37 -9.68
C GLU A 141 -2.54 -5.04 -9.95
N SER A 142 -2.26 -3.80 -10.37
CA SER A 142 -0.90 -3.33 -10.57
C SER A 142 -0.07 -3.44 -9.29
N CYS A 143 -0.63 -3.01 -8.15
CA CYS A 143 0.02 -3.12 -6.87
C CYS A 143 0.36 -4.58 -6.51
N ALA A 144 -0.58 -5.52 -6.66
CA ALA A 144 -0.37 -6.94 -6.40
C ALA A 144 0.79 -7.51 -7.26
N LYS A 145 0.83 -7.17 -8.55
CA LYS A 145 1.92 -7.58 -9.46
C LYS A 145 3.27 -7.02 -9.00
N VAL A 146 3.32 -5.73 -8.67
CA VAL A 146 4.55 -5.05 -8.19
C VAL A 146 5.04 -5.64 -6.88
N LEU A 147 4.16 -5.87 -5.90
CA LEU A 147 4.53 -6.44 -4.61
C LEU A 147 5.11 -7.84 -4.77
N ASN A 148 4.43 -8.72 -5.50
CA ASN A 148 4.88 -10.08 -5.78
C ASN A 148 6.22 -10.10 -6.52
N LYS A 149 6.40 -9.22 -7.51
CA LYS A 149 7.66 -9.10 -8.25
C LYS A 149 8.82 -8.62 -7.37
N ARG A 150 8.54 -7.76 -6.40
CA ARG A 150 9.52 -7.27 -5.42
C ARG A 150 9.82 -8.24 -4.28
N GLY A 151 9.12 -9.38 -4.21
CA GLY A 151 9.27 -10.35 -3.12
C GLY A 151 8.81 -9.83 -1.76
N ILE A 152 7.80 -8.95 -1.74
CA ILE A 152 7.19 -8.37 -0.54
C ILE A 152 5.67 -8.55 -0.57
N SER A 153 5.00 -8.25 0.52
CA SER A 153 3.56 -8.51 0.66
C SER A 153 2.87 -7.47 1.53
N VAL A 154 1.56 -7.41 1.41
CA VAL A 154 0.63 -6.70 2.29
C VAL A 154 -0.58 -7.59 2.55
N HIS A 155 -1.38 -7.32 3.57
CA HIS A 155 -2.56 -8.15 3.85
C HIS A 155 -3.75 -7.75 2.97
N PHE A 156 -3.92 -6.46 2.75
CA PHE A 156 -5.06 -5.90 2.02
C PHE A 156 -4.63 -4.92 0.94
N LEU A 157 -5.42 -4.88 -0.14
CA LEU A 157 -5.42 -3.80 -1.12
C LEU A 157 -6.80 -3.16 -1.14
N ILE A 158 -6.89 -1.85 -1.38
CA ILE A 158 -8.16 -1.17 -1.64
C ILE A 158 -8.05 -0.52 -3.02
N ASP A 159 -8.85 -1.00 -3.98
CA ASP A 159 -8.85 -0.47 -5.33
C ASP A 159 -9.60 0.87 -5.45
N ASN A 160 -9.51 1.52 -6.58
CA ASN A 160 -10.10 2.83 -6.87
C ASN A 160 -11.62 2.89 -6.67
N ASP A 161 -12.32 1.79 -6.88
CA ASP A 161 -13.77 1.66 -6.69
C ASP A 161 -14.18 1.22 -5.28
N GLY A 162 -13.22 1.14 -4.35
CA GLY A 162 -13.41 0.70 -2.98
C GLY A 162 -13.43 -0.83 -2.80
N THR A 163 -13.09 -1.62 -3.81
CA THR A 163 -12.94 -3.07 -3.66
C THR A 163 -11.78 -3.39 -2.72
N ILE A 164 -12.06 -4.17 -1.69
CA ILE A 164 -11.06 -4.70 -0.77
C ILE A 164 -10.64 -6.07 -1.25
N PHE A 165 -9.35 -6.22 -1.56
CA PHE A 165 -8.73 -7.52 -1.79
C PHE A 165 -7.95 -7.92 -0.55
N GLN A 166 -8.24 -9.11 -0.02
CA GLN A 166 -7.37 -9.70 0.98
C GLN A 166 -6.38 -10.64 0.28
N MET A 167 -5.09 -10.31 0.31
CA MET A 167 -4.03 -11.10 -0.33
C MET A 167 -3.46 -12.19 0.55
N LEU A 168 -3.68 -12.11 1.87
CA LEU A 168 -2.99 -12.91 2.87
C LEU A 168 -3.81 -12.94 4.17
N ASP A 169 -3.89 -14.10 4.82
CA ASP A 169 -4.44 -14.19 6.18
C ASP A 169 -3.69 -13.24 7.11
N THR A 170 -4.43 -12.44 7.88
CA THR A 170 -3.86 -11.43 8.78
C THR A 170 -3.03 -12.01 9.92
N GLN A 171 -3.09 -13.33 10.17
CA GLN A 171 -2.20 -14.02 11.09
C GLN A 171 -0.77 -14.13 10.55
N HIS A 172 -0.55 -14.14 9.25
CA HIS A 172 0.77 -14.18 8.67
C HIS A 172 1.51 -12.84 8.83
N LYS A 173 2.85 -12.87 8.81
CA LYS A 173 3.67 -11.65 8.84
C LYS A 173 3.93 -11.21 7.41
N ALA A 174 3.19 -10.22 6.92
CA ALA A 174 3.47 -9.54 5.68
C ALA A 174 4.75 -8.67 5.79
N TRP A 175 5.41 -8.45 4.66
CA TRP A 175 6.65 -7.66 4.59
C TRP A 175 6.37 -6.31 3.92
N HIS A 176 5.82 -5.34 4.67
CA HIS A 176 5.37 -4.04 4.16
C HIS A 176 5.94 -2.82 4.91
N ALA A 177 6.25 -2.95 6.20
CA ALA A 177 6.66 -1.83 7.07
C ALA A 177 7.90 -2.17 7.92
N GLY A 178 8.76 -3.06 7.42
CA GLY A 178 10.04 -3.38 8.05
C GLY A 178 11.05 -2.24 7.87
N ILE A 179 11.84 -1.99 8.92
CA ILE A 179 12.98 -1.08 8.87
C ILE A 179 14.23 -1.82 9.36
N PRO A 180 15.45 -1.45 8.89
CA PRO A 180 16.67 -2.23 9.14
C PRO A 180 16.97 -2.54 10.62
N ARG A 181 16.52 -1.68 11.54
CA ARG A 181 16.79 -1.82 12.98
C ARG A 181 15.66 -2.52 13.76
N TYR A 182 14.44 -2.45 13.26
CA TYR A 182 13.26 -2.93 13.96
C TYR A 182 12.27 -3.58 13.00
N GLU A 183 11.87 -4.80 13.31
CA GLU A 183 10.82 -5.50 12.54
C GLU A 183 9.39 -5.23 13.04
N GLY A 184 9.23 -4.26 13.96
CA GLY A 184 7.96 -4.02 14.65
C GLY A 184 6.79 -3.81 13.71
N GLY A 185 6.98 -3.06 12.62
CA GLY A 185 5.97 -2.82 11.60
C GLY A 185 5.47 -4.10 10.93
N ASN A 186 6.39 -4.99 10.52
CA ASN A 186 6.01 -6.28 9.93
C ASN A 186 5.47 -7.27 10.97
N SER A 187 6.15 -7.37 12.13
CA SER A 187 5.83 -8.39 13.14
C SER A 187 4.50 -8.13 13.85
N LYS A 188 4.14 -6.86 14.04
CA LYS A 188 2.95 -6.42 14.78
C LYS A 188 1.90 -5.73 13.92
N GLY A 189 2.21 -5.42 12.66
CA GLY A 189 1.31 -4.71 11.75
C GLY A 189 0.48 -5.64 10.86
N ILE A 190 -0.77 -5.25 10.65
CA ILE A 190 -1.59 -5.62 9.50
C ILE A 190 -1.48 -4.44 8.55
N GLY A 191 -1.17 -4.67 7.28
CA GLY A 191 -0.99 -3.59 6.30
C GLY A 191 -2.08 -3.56 5.25
N VAL A 192 -2.40 -2.35 4.78
CA VAL A 192 -3.20 -2.10 3.58
C VAL A 192 -2.44 -1.19 2.63
N GLU A 193 -2.44 -1.51 1.35
CA GLU A 193 -2.06 -0.58 0.27
C GLU A 193 -3.33 -0.05 -0.38
N ILE A 194 -3.48 1.26 -0.43
CA ILE A 194 -4.65 1.94 -1.03
C ILE A 194 -4.22 2.47 -2.39
N SER A 195 -4.91 2.07 -3.45
CA SER A 195 -4.56 2.45 -4.82
C SER A 195 -4.58 3.96 -5.01
N ASN A 196 -3.41 4.50 -5.30
CA ASN A 196 -3.21 5.92 -5.56
C ASN A 196 -1.85 6.16 -6.23
N ALA A 197 -1.86 6.55 -7.51
CA ALA A 197 -0.62 6.83 -8.25
C ALA A 197 0.13 8.10 -7.78
N TYR A 198 -0.44 8.85 -6.82
CA TYR A 198 0.12 10.00 -6.13
C TYR A 198 0.32 11.25 -6.99
N TYR A 199 0.95 11.16 -8.15
CA TYR A 199 1.31 12.35 -8.95
C TYR A 199 0.16 12.91 -9.74
N LEU A 200 -0.01 14.24 -9.74
CA LEU A 200 -1.07 14.96 -10.46
C LEU A 200 -1.11 14.63 -11.96
N LYS A 201 0.03 14.30 -12.57
CA LYS A 201 0.11 13.92 -13.98
C LYS A 201 -0.73 12.71 -14.37
N TYR A 202 -1.13 11.87 -13.40
CA TYR A 202 -1.99 10.71 -13.62
C TYR A 202 -3.49 11.01 -13.57
N GLN A 203 -3.88 12.25 -13.28
CA GLN A 203 -5.30 12.64 -13.18
C GLN A 203 -6.08 12.32 -14.47
N ASP A 204 -5.51 12.67 -15.63
CA ASP A 204 -6.15 12.42 -16.90
C ASP A 204 -6.28 10.92 -17.21
N TRP A 205 -5.34 10.11 -16.77
CA TRP A 205 -5.44 8.65 -16.87
C TRP A 205 -6.68 8.12 -16.13
N TYR A 206 -6.92 8.55 -14.89
CA TYR A 206 -8.10 8.14 -14.12
C TYR A 206 -9.41 8.55 -14.80
N LYS A 207 -9.47 9.76 -15.35
CA LYS A 207 -10.65 10.25 -16.11
C LYS A 207 -10.91 9.40 -17.35
N GLN A 208 -9.87 9.17 -18.15
CA GLN A 208 -9.95 8.40 -19.40
C GLN A 208 -10.37 6.95 -19.17
N HIS A 209 -10.05 6.39 -18.01
CA HIS A 209 -10.38 5.01 -17.64
C HIS A 209 -11.65 4.90 -16.78
N GLY A 210 -12.50 5.94 -16.75
CA GLY A 210 -13.83 5.88 -16.17
C GLY A 210 -13.91 6.02 -14.65
N TYR A 211 -12.79 6.29 -13.96
CA TYR A 211 -12.80 6.53 -12.51
C TYR A 211 -13.21 7.96 -12.14
N GLY A 212 -13.18 8.90 -13.09
CA GLY A 212 -13.44 10.32 -12.85
C GLY A 212 -12.26 11.05 -12.20
N ASP A 213 -12.54 12.26 -11.74
CA ASP A 213 -11.53 13.09 -11.06
C ASP A 213 -11.21 12.55 -9.67
N ARG A 214 -9.93 12.38 -9.38
CA ARG A 214 -9.47 12.15 -8.00
C ARG A 214 -9.44 13.48 -7.25
N PRO A 215 -9.77 13.49 -5.94
CA PRO A 215 -9.48 14.62 -5.09
C PRO A 215 -7.99 14.95 -5.09
N ILE A 216 -7.66 16.21 -4.81
CA ILE A 216 -6.26 16.67 -4.71
C ILE A 216 -6.00 17.10 -3.27
N GLN A 217 -4.94 16.58 -2.67
CA GLN A 217 -4.43 17.04 -1.38
C GLN A 217 -3.46 18.19 -1.62
N GLU A 218 -3.89 19.40 -1.24
CA GLU A 218 -3.12 20.63 -1.44
C GLU A 218 -2.05 20.84 -0.37
N HIS A 219 -2.24 20.30 0.84
CA HIS A 219 -1.46 20.63 2.03
C HIS A 219 -1.06 19.40 2.84
N GLY A 220 -0.54 18.38 2.17
CA GLY A 220 0.02 17.23 2.87
C GLY A 220 1.23 17.64 3.71
N TYR A 221 1.26 17.28 5.00
CA TYR A 221 2.36 17.62 5.91
C TYR A 221 2.91 16.37 6.57
N VAL A 222 4.22 16.16 6.45
CA VAL A 222 4.92 15.00 7.01
C VAL A 222 6.39 15.32 7.30
N HIS A 223 6.92 14.83 8.40
CA HIS A 223 8.31 15.01 8.81
C HIS A 223 8.78 16.47 8.87
N GLY A 224 7.88 17.39 9.22
CA GLY A 224 8.19 18.82 9.30
C GLY A 224 8.21 19.54 7.94
N LYS A 225 7.66 18.93 6.88
CA LYS A 225 7.65 19.51 5.52
C LYS A 225 6.24 19.45 4.93
N THR A 226 5.85 20.50 4.25
CA THR A 226 4.69 20.49 3.35
C THR A 226 5.10 19.80 2.05
N LEU A 227 4.26 18.90 1.59
CA LEU A 227 4.40 18.23 0.29
C LEU A 227 3.81 19.10 -0.81
N ASP A 228 4.33 18.97 -2.02
CA ASP A 228 3.67 19.49 -3.22
C ASP A 228 2.28 18.82 -3.36
N PRO A 229 1.30 19.48 -4.00
CA PRO A 229 -0.01 18.90 -4.23
C PRO A 229 0.06 17.52 -4.89
N PHE A 230 -0.78 16.59 -4.45
CA PHE A 230 -0.81 15.23 -4.95
C PHE A 230 -2.24 14.68 -5.02
N LEU A 231 -2.44 13.59 -5.77
CA LEU A 231 -3.73 12.90 -5.86
C LEU A 231 -4.08 12.28 -4.50
N ASP A 232 -5.31 12.51 -4.05
CA ASP A 232 -5.85 11.94 -2.81
C ASP A 232 -6.73 10.71 -3.10
N PHE A 233 -7.26 10.09 -2.07
CA PHE A 233 -8.14 8.94 -2.17
C PHE A 233 -9.55 9.32 -2.63
N TYR A 234 -10.17 8.43 -3.40
CA TYR A 234 -11.59 8.56 -3.67
C TYR A 234 -12.41 8.38 -2.37
N PRO A 235 -13.55 9.09 -2.20
CA PRO A 235 -14.39 8.91 -1.01
C PRO A 235 -14.77 7.44 -0.75
N VAL A 236 -15.04 6.67 -1.80
CA VAL A 236 -15.39 5.25 -1.68
C VAL A 236 -14.24 4.39 -1.12
N GLN A 237 -12.99 4.77 -1.38
CA GLN A 237 -11.82 4.10 -0.79
C GLN A 237 -11.74 4.36 0.72
N LEU A 238 -12.08 5.57 1.16
CA LEU A 238 -12.11 5.92 2.59
C LEU A 238 -13.25 5.19 3.32
N GLU A 239 -14.42 5.03 2.69
CA GLU A 239 -15.51 4.21 3.25
C GLU A 239 -15.11 2.73 3.38
N ALA A 240 -14.49 2.17 2.35
CA ALA A 240 -13.94 0.81 2.40
C ALA A 240 -12.89 0.65 3.51
N LEU A 241 -12.01 1.64 3.66
CA LEU A 241 -10.97 1.65 4.70
C LEU A 241 -11.58 1.67 6.11
N LYS A 242 -12.62 2.50 6.34
CA LYS A 242 -13.35 2.54 7.62
C LYS A 242 -14.03 1.21 7.93
N ALA A 243 -14.66 0.58 6.95
CA ALA A 243 -15.27 -0.74 7.11
C ALA A 243 -14.22 -1.81 7.47
N LEU A 244 -13.06 -1.77 6.81
CA LEU A 244 -11.93 -2.66 7.11
C LEU A 244 -11.37 -2.41 8.52
N TRP A 245 -11.19 -1.16 8.92
CA TRP A 245 -10.73 -0.81 10.27
C TRP A 245 -11.72 -1.29 11.36
N LYS A 246 -13.02 -1.14 11.12
CA LYS A 246 -14.07 -1.63 12.02
C LYS A 246 -14.00 -3.15 12.19
N ALA A 247 -13.88 -3.89 11.09
CA ALA A 247 -13.77 -5.35 11.12
C ALA A 247 -12.50 -5.81 11.87
N VAL A 248 -11.37 -5.15 11.64
CA VAL A 248 -10.10 -5.44 12.33
C VAL A 248 -10.16 -5.06 13.81
N HIS A 249 -10.78 -3.93 14.16
CA HIS A 249 -10.99 -3.52 15.55
C HIS A 249 -11.80 -4.56 16.33
N ILE A 250 -12.94 -4.96 15.78
CA ILE A 250 -13.87 -5.90 16.46
C ILE A 250 -13.31 -7.32 16.48
N GLY A 251 -12.75 -7.80 15.35
CA GLY A 251 -12.36 -9.20 15.19
C GLY A 251 -10.96 -9.53 15.67
N ILE A 252 -10.04 -8.53 15.75
CA ILE A 252 -8.62 -8.75 16.09
C ILE A 252 -8.20 -7.96 17.33
N ASP A 253 -9.09 -7.11 17.88
CA ASP A 253 -8.87 -6.29 19.07
C ASP A 253 -7.74 -5.25 18.90
N ILE A 254 -7.64 -4.63 17.71
CA ILE A 254 -6.77 -3.47 17.51
C ILE A 254 -7.52 -2.21 17.95
N PRO A 255 -7.06 -1.48 18.99
CA PRO A 255 -7.79 -0.34 19.52
C PRO A 255 -7.87 0.81 18.51
N LEU A 256 -8.99 1.55 18.50
CA LEU A 256 -9.22 2.74 17.65
C LEU A 256 -8.42 3.95 18.19
N GLU A 257 -7.09 3.81 18.19
CA GLU A 257 -6.10 4.79 18.60
C GLU A 257 -5.16 5.13 17.45
N TYR A 258 -4.56 6.33 17.50
CA TYR A 258 -3.57 6.79 16.52
C TYR A 258 -2.33 7.36 17.23
N PRO A 259 -1.17 7.43 16.56
CA PRO A 259 0.05 8.00 17.14
C PRO A 259 -0.15 9.49 17.43
N ARG A 260 0.09 9.91 18.69
CA ARG A 260 -0.05 11.30 19.13
C ARG A 260 1.32 11.90 19.42
N ASN A 261 1.47 13.16 19.09
CA ASN A 261 2.62 13.96 19.49
C ASN A 261 2.46 14.48 20.94
N SER A 262 3.41 15.27 21.42
CA SER A 262 3.40 15.84 22.78
C SER A 262 2.26 16.81 23.06
N THR A 263 1.53 17.25 22.05
CA THR A 263 0.36 18.13 22.15
C THR A 263 -0.95 17.40 21.89
N GLU A 264 -0.94 16.06 21.97
CA GLU A 264 -2.09 15.16 21.74
C GLU A 264 -2.69 15.20 20.32
N ASN A 265 -2.02 15.87 19.38
CA ASN A 265 -2.41 15.86 17.98
C ASN A 265 -1.80 14.66 17.25
N LEU A 266 -2.28 14.40 16.02
CA LEU A 266 -1.69 13.37 15.16
C LEU A 266 -0.18 13.61 14.98
N GLU A 267 0.62 12.56 15.28
CA GLU A 267 2.05 12.57 14.98
C GLU A 267 2.27 12.38 13.48
N THR A 268 2.74 13.42 12.81
CA THR A 268 3.03 13.41 11.36
C THR A 268 4.49 13.08 11.04
N GLY A 269 5.24 12.59 12.03
CA GLY A 269 6.62 12.14 11.89
C GLY A 269 6.81 10.70 12.38
N VAL A 270 8.07 10.32 12.59
CA VAL A 270 8.40 9.02 13.17
C VAL A 270 7.95 8.94 14.62
N HIS A 271 7.11 7.96 14.93
CA HIS A 271 6.64 7.70 16.28
C HIS A 271 7.38 6.50 16.90
N LYS A 272 8.11 6.73 17.98
CA LYS A 272 9.01 5.72 18.59
C LYS A 272 8.34 4.39 18.94
N ALA A 273 7.07 4.42 19.36
CA ALA A 273 6.36 3.19 19.70
C ALA A 273 5.95 2.41 18.44
N CYS A 274 5.60 3.09 17.32
CA CYS A 274 5.37 2.44 16.04
C CYS A 274 6.66 1.80 15.53
N GLU A 275 7.75 2.57 15.44
CA GLU A 275 9.06 2.11 15.01
C GLU A 275 9.48 0.81 15.73
N ARG A 276 9.25 0.74 17.04
CA ARG A 276 9.65 -0.39 17.89
C ARG A 276 8.61 -1.51 18.00
N GLY A 277 7.48 -1.42 17.30
CA GLY A 277 6.39 -2.40 17.37
C GLY A 277 5.68 -2.46 18.73
N LYS A 278 5.68 -1.35 19.47
CA LYS A 278 5.04 -1.23 20.80
C LYS A 278 3.73 -0.46 20.77
N PHE A 279 3.43 0.20 19.67
CA PHE A 279 2.17 0.91 19.49
C PHE A 279 1.02 -0.08 19.34
N LYS A 280 -0.18 0.34 19.73
CA LYS A 280 -1.44 -0.39 19.53
C LYS A 280 -2.44 0.57 18.90
N GLY A 281 -2.90 0.27 17.69
CA GLY A 281 -3.85 1.12 16.96
C GLY A 281 -3.53 1.25 15.48
N PHE A 282 -4.01 2.33 14.88
CA PHE A 282 -3.93 2.63 13.46
C PHE A 282 -2.86 3.69 13.20
N CYS A 283 -1.96 3.45 12.26
CA CYS A 283 -0.85 4.34 11.97
C CYS A 283 -0.54 4.35 10.47
N ASN A 284 0.30 5.27 10.05
CA ASN A 284 0.75 5.40 8.66
C ASN A 284 2.21 4.96 8.53
N HIS A 285 2.64 4.61 7.33
CA HIS A 285 4.01 4.15 7.09
C HIS A 285 5.06 5.18 7.49
N TYR A 286 4.79 6.47 7.34
CA TYR A 286 5.71 7.52 7.78
C TYR A 286 5.98 7.51 9.30
N ASN A 287 5.13 6.87 10.11
CA ASN A 287 5.38 6.74 11.55
C ASN A 287 6.52 5.77 11.90
N PHE A 288 7.04 5.01 10.91
CA PHE A 288 8.14 4.05 11.10
C PHE A 288 9.49 4.62 10.67
N THR A 289 9.55 5.46 9.64
CA THR A 289 10.82 5.96 9.09
C THR A 289 10.65 7.26 8.33
N ARG A 290 11.67 8.13 8.39
CA ARG A 290 11.71 9.39 7.63
C ARG A 290 11.81 9.18 6.12
N GLY A 291 12.15 7.99 5.67
CA GLY A 291 12.20 7.65 4.24
C GLY A 291 10.83 7.39 3.59
N LYS A 292 9.74 7.53 4.36
CA LYS A 292 8.37 7.29 3.91
C LYS A 292 7.47 8.47 4.17
N ILE A 293 6.58 8.75 3.24
CA ILE A 293 5.60 9.84 3.32
C ILE A 293 4.14 9.34 3.28
N ASP A 294 3.94 8.07 3.01
CA ASP A 294 2.61 7.43 2.91
C ASP A 294 2.05 7.11 4.30
N CYS A 295 0.82 7.41 4.62
CA CYS A 295 -0.20 8.19 3.89
C CYS A 295 -0.31 9.63 4.44
N ALA A 296 0.58 10.54 4.01
CA ALA A 296 0.43 11.95 4.38
C ALA A 296 -0.94 12.48 3.90
N GLY A 297 -1.60 13.31 4.71
CA GLY A 297 -2.93 13.85 4.39
C GLY A 297 -4.10 12.95 4.81
N LEU A 298 -3.88 11.68 5.12
CA LEU A 298 -4.94 10.82 5.67
C LEU A 298 -5.32 11.29 7.10
N ASP A 299 -6.55 11.75 7.26
CA ASP A 299 -7.06 12.26 8.55
C ASP A 299 -7.47 11.11 9.49
N LEU A 300 -6.45 10.44 10.08
CA LEU A 300 -6.67 9.35 11.02
C LEU A 300 -7.61 9.71 12.18
N PRO A 301 -7.46 10.88 12.86
CA PRO A 301 -8.35 11.26 13.96
C PRO A 301 -9.82 11.29 13.53
N LYS A 302 -10.12 11.96 12.42
CA LYS A 302 -11.47 12.09 11.90
C LYS A 302 -12.05 10.73 11.52
N LEU A 303 -11.33 9.95 10.70
CA LEU A 303 -11.82 8.67 10.20
C LEU A 303 -12.02 7.65 11.35
N LEU A 304 -11.13 7.62 12.34
CA LEU A 304 -11.30 6.74 13.51
C LEU A 304 -12.48 7.19 14.39
N GLN A 305 -12.75 8.48 14.47
CA GLN A 305 -13.93 8.98 15.18
C GLN A 305 -15.21 8.54 14.46
N GLU A 306 -15.27 8.64 13.14
CA GLU A 306 -16.38 8.14 12.33
C GLU A 306 -16.60 6.62 12.52
N VAL A 307 -15.52 5.84 12.61
CA VAL A 307 -15.61 4.38 12.92
C VAL A 307 -16.21 4.15 14.30
N LYS A 308 -15.81 4.94 15.33
CA LYS A 308 -16.37 4.84 16.70
C LYS A 308 -17.86 5.14 16.75
N GLU A 309 -18.31 6.11 15.97
CA GLU A 309 -19.72 6.56 15.93
C GLU A 309 -20.64 5.65 15.10
N THR A 310 -20.06 4.84 14.21
CA THR A 310 -20.85 3.90 13.40
C THR A 310 -21.37 2.75 14.27
N PRO A 311 -22.70 2.55 14.38
CA PRO A 311 -23.26 1.47 15.20
C PRO A 311 -22.68 0.10 14.81
N ILE A 312 -22.40 -0.73 15.80
CA ILE A 312 -22.11 -2.15 15.58
C ILE A 312 -23.50 -2.83 15.45
N TYR A 313 -23.89 -3.10 14.21
CA TYR A 313 -25.02 -4.00 14.02
C TYR A 313 -24.54 -5.40 14.40
N CYS A 314 -24.99 -5.90 15.55
CA CYS A 314 -24.82 -7.32 15.88
C CYS A 314 -25.50 -8.10 14.74
N LEU A 315 -24.72 -8.70 13.87
CA LEU A 315 -25.23 -9.80 13.06
C LEU A 315 -25.55 -10.88 14.09
N ASP A 316 -26.83 -11.05 14.37
CA ASP A 316 -27.32 -12.11 15.26
C ASP A 316 -26.67 -13.43 14.86
N LYS A 317 -26.14 -14.13 15.87
CA LYS A 317 -25.39 -15.38 15.76
C LYS A 317 -26.22 -16.49 15.17
#